data_9640139467bfc9b8d8e78f5fb8e4ea30
#
_entry.id   9640139467bfc9b8d8e78f5fb8e4ea30
#
_cell.length_a   1.000
_cell.length_b   1.000
_cell.length_c   1.000
_cell.angle_alpha   90.00
_cell.angle_beta   90.00
_cell.angle_gamma   90.00
#
_symmetry.space_group_name_H-M   'P 1'
#
loop_
_entity.id
_entity.type
_entity.pdbx_description
1 polymer ?
#
loop_
_entity_poly.entity_id
_entity_poly.type
_entity_poly.pdbx_seq_one_letter_code
_entity_poly.pdbx_strand_id
1 'polypeptide(L)'
;MSYICGKIIRELRESKNLTQKQLGEIISVSDKTISKRETEKGLPDITLLEPLSSALGVSVAELLSGESIVNKNRAGNIKKTKFYVCPVCGNLVSALGEGSFSCCGIKLPALSAEKAEKGSFEIERPENDVFIRFNHPMSKEHYISFAAYITYNGMQIKKLYPEQEAEVRFPFYGKGKIFFFCNRDGLFELDL
;
A
#
# COMPACT_ATOMS: atom_id res chain seq x y z
N MET A 1 11.56 -17.75 -24.16
CA MET A 1 11.28 -17.43 -22.74
C MET A 1 9.97 -18.09 -22.40
N SER A 2 9.96 -19.07 -21.48
CA SER A 2 8.72 -19.66 -20.98
C SER A 2 8.12 -18.68 -19.96
N TYR A 3 6.97 -18.13 -20.25
CA TYR A 3 6.29 -17.14 -19.37
C TYR A 3 5.53 -17.79 -18.19
N ILE A 4 5.49 -19.13 -18.13
CA ILE A 4 4.88 -19.86 -17.02
C ILE A 4 5.69 -21.13 -16.82
N CYS A 5 6.32 -21.26 -15.67
CA CYS A 5 7.10 -22.45 -15.34
C CYS A 5 6.18 -23.53 -14.74
N GLY A 6 5.92 -24.59 -15.48
CA GLY A 6 5.13 -25.75 -15.02
C GLY A 6 5.65 -26.36 -13.71
N LYS A 7 6.98 -26.31 -13.52
CA LYS A 7 7.65 -26.74 -12.31
C LYS A 7 7.12 -26.00 -11.07
N ILE A 8 6.89 -24.69 -11.16
CA ILE A 8 6.38 -23.89 -10.04
C ILE A 8 4.94 -24.22 -9.70
N ILE A 9 4.08 -24.43 -10.71
CA ILE A 9 2.72 -24.91 -10.46
C ILE A 9 2.75 -26.21 -9.64
N ARG A 10 3.64 -27.12 -10.01
CA ARG A 10 3.80 -28.39 -9.28
C ARG A 10 4.31 -28.16 -7.85
N GLU A 11 5.38 -27.37 -7.66
CA GLU A 11 5.96 -27.09 -6.35
C GLU A 11 4.94 -26.43 -5.41
N LEU A 12 4.18 -25.44 -5.90
CA LEU A 12 3.13 -24.76 -5.15
C LEU A 12 1.97 -25.72 -4.78
N ARG A 13 1.55 -26.57 -5.71
CA ARG A 13 0.52 -27.59 -5.44
C ARG A 13 0.97 -28.57 -4.36
N GLU A 14 2.21 -29.10 -4.50
CA GLU A 14 2.79 -30.05 -3.54
C GLU A 14 2.98 -29.43 -2.16
N SER A 15 3.39 -28.15 -2.09
CA SER A 15 3.49 -27.42 -0.81
C SER A 15 2.16 -27.30 -0.07
N LYS A 16 1.04 -27.33 -0.80
CA LYS A 16 -0.32 -27.35 -0.25
C LYS A 16 -0.88 -28.75 -0.04
N ASN A 17 -0.08 -29.80 -0.26
CA ASN A 17 -0.50 -31.20 -0.17
C ASN A 17 -1.70 -31.54 -1.09
N LEU A 18 -1.82 -30.86 -2.21
CA LEU A 18 -2.88 -31.12 -3.19
C LEU A 18 -2.43 -32.14 -4.25
N THR A 19 -3.31 -33.06 -4.61
CA THR A 19 -3.13 -33.90 -5.79
C THR A 19 -3.47 -33.11 -7.07
N GLN A 20 -3.00 -33.56 -8.24
CA GLN A 20 -3.38 -32.97 -9.53
C GLN A 20 -4.91 -32.99 -9.73
N LYS A 21 -5.57 -34.06 -9.27
CA LYS A 21 -7.04 -34.18 -9.32
C LYS A 21 -7.73 -33.12 -8.46
N GLN A 22 -7.29 -32.97 -7.20
CA GLN A 22 -7.86 -31.96 -6.29
C GLN A 22 -7.67 -30.52 -6.79
N LEU A 23 -6.48 -30.20 -7.31
CA LEU A 23 -6.25 -28.88 -7.92
C LEU A 23 -7.16 -28.69 -9.15
N GLY A 24 -7.30 -29.73 -9.97
CA GLY A 24 -8.22 -29.71 -11.13
C GLY A 24 -9.67 -29.48 -10.73
N GLU A 25 -10.15 -30.14 -9.67
CA GLU A 25 -11.49 -29.94 -9.13
C GLU A 25 -11.71 -28.50 -8.64
N ILE A 26 -10.74 -27.92 -7.93
CA ILE A 26 -10.82 -26.52 -7.43
C ILE A 26 -10.98 -25.52 -8.56
N ILE A 27 -10.25 -25.70 -9.66
CA ILE A 27 -10.28 -24.76 -10.79
C ILE A 27 -11.14 -25.24 -11.99
N SER A 28 -11.96 -26.27 -11.76
CA SER A 28 -12.92 -26.85 -12.73
C SER A 28 -12.27 -27.34 -14.04
N VAL A 29 -11.11 -27.99 -13.94
CA VAL A 29 -10.43 -28.64 -15.08
C VAL A 29 -10.06 -30.10 -14.74
N SER A 30 -9.71 -30.87 -15.78
CA SER A 30 -9.29 -32.27 -15.56
C SER A 30 -7.87 -32.36 -14.97
N ASP A 31 -7.60 -33.45 -14.27
CA ASP A 31 -6.26 -33.82 -13.78
C ASP A 31 -5.22 -33.89 -14.92
N LYS A 32 -5.65 -34.37 -16.10
CA LYS A 32 -4.82 -34.39 -17.32
C LYS A 32 -4.43 -32.98 -17.77
N THR A 33 -5.30 -32.01 -17.56
CA THR A 33 -5.01 -30.60 -17.86
C THR A 33 -3.92 -30.10 -16.92
N ILE A 34 -4.03 -30.36 -15.62
CA ILE A 34 -3.01 -29.98 -14.62
C ILE A 34 -1.66 -30.65 -14.96
N SER A 35 -1.66 -31.97 -15.21
CA SER A 35 -0.46 -32.71 -15.60
C SER A 35 0.24 -32.14 -16.83
N LYS A 36 -0.51 -31.73 -17.87
CA LYS A 36 0.06 -31.08 -19.06
C LYS A 36 0.71 -29.73 -18.73
N ARG A 37 0.12 -28.96 -17.78
CA ARG A 37 0.70 -27.67 -17.35
C ARG A 37 1.98 -27.87 -16.57
N GLU A 38 1.99 -28.77 -15.61
CA GLU A 38 3.15 -29.09 -14.79
C GLU A 38 4.33 -29.68 -15.59
N THR A 39 4.02 -30.35 -16.71
CA THR A 39 5.04 -30.91 -17.63
C THR A 39 5.38 -30.00 -18.80
N GLU A 40 4.95 -28.74 -18.78
CA GLU A 40 5.20 -27.72 -19.80
C GLU A 40 4.71 -28.08 -21.21
N LYS A 41 3.79 -29.05 -21.33
CA LYS A 41 3.19 -29.48 -22.61
C LYS A 41 2.05 -28.59 -23.07
N GLY A 42 1.93 -27.39 -22.53
CA GLY A 42 0.99 -26.36 -22.92
C GLY A 42 0.87 -25.27 -21.88
N LEU A 43 0.69 -24.03 -22.33
CA LEU A 43 0.45 -22.87 -21.46
C LEU A 43 -0.97 -22.92 -20.88
N PRO A 44 -1.20 -22.45 -19.64
CA PRO A 44 -2.55 -22.22 -19.12
C PRO A 44 -3.28 -21.22 -20.03
N ASP A 45 -4.55 -21.44 -20.23
CA ASP A 45 -5.43 -20.44 -20.81
C ASP A 45 -5.44 -19.21 -19.89
N ILE A 46 -5.51 -18.03 -20.48
CA ILE A 46 -5.56 -16.76 -19.73
C ILE A 46 -6.70 -16.75 -18.72
N THR A 47 -7.82 -17.39 -19.03
CA THR A 47 -8.98 -17.52 -18.16
C THR A 47 -8.73 -18.38 -16.92
N LEU A 48 -7.70 -19.22 -16.93
CA LEU A 48 -7.33 -20.10 -15.82
C LEU A 48 -6.27 -19.47 -14.91
N LEU A 49 -5.65 -18.36 -15.29
CA LEU A 49 -4.57 -17.73 -14.49
C LEU A 49 -5.07 -17.26 -13.13
N GLU A 50 -6.21 -16.60 -13.07
CA GLU A 50 -6.78 -16.10 -11.82
C GLU A 50 -7.27 -17.25 -10.90
N PRO A 51 -8.07 -18.22 -11.37
CA PRO A 51 -8.43 -19.39 -10.57
C PRO A 51 -7.19 -20.16 -10.07
N LEU A 52 -6.18 -20.35 -10.91
CA LEU A 52 -4.97 -21.07 -10.56
C LEU A 52 -4.15 -20.34 -9.51
N SER A 53 -3.95 -19.02 -9.67
CA SER A 53 -3.24 -18.18 -8.70
C SER A 53 -3.95 -18.18 -7.34
N SER A 54 -5.27 -18.05 -7.33
CA SER A 54 -6.09 -18.11 -6.12
C SER A 54 -6.00 -19.47 -5.43
N ALA A 55 -6.11 -20.57 -6.17
CA ALA A 55 -6.00 -21.94 -5.63
C ALA A 55 -4.60 -22.21 -5.04
N LEU A 56 -3.56 -21.72 -5.70
CA LEU A 56 -2.17 -21.88 -5.26
C LEU A 56 -1.74 -20.83 -4.22
N GLY A 57 -2.52 -19.76 -4.02
CA GLY A 57 -2.25 -18.72 -3.01
C GLY A 57 -1.07 -17.82 -3.38
N VAL A 58 -0.90 -17.58 -4.66
CA VAL A 58 0.12 -16.68 -5.23
C VAL A 58 -0.54 -15.62 -6.11
N SER A 59 0.16 -14.57 -6.43
CA SER A 59 -0.33 -13.60 -7.42
C SER A 59 -0.19 -14.15 -8.85
N VAL A 60 -0.99 -13.63 -9.78
CA VAL A 60 -0.82 -13.94 -11.21
C VAL A 60 0.59 -13.58 -11.69
N ALA A 61 1.16 -12.49 -11.16
CA ALA A 61 2.52 -12.06 -11.51
C ALA A 61 3.58 -13.09 -11.08
N GLU A 62 3.47 -13.68 -9.88
CA GLU A 62 4.34 -14.77 -9.41
C GLU A 62 4.19 -16.02 -10.26
N LEU A 63 2.95 -16.36 -10.62
CA LEU A 63 2.69 -17.51 -11.47
C LEU A 63 3.31 -17.36 -12.87
N LEU A 64 3.29 -16.12 -13.41
CA LEU A 64 3.85 -15.80 -14.72
C LEU A 64 5.39 -15.67 -14.70
N SER A 65 5.94 -15.01 -13.67
CA SER A 65 7.39 -14.81 -13.56
C SER A 65 8.14 -16.08 -13.16
N GLY A 66 7.40 -16.98 -12.50
CA GLY A 66 8.01 -18.17 -11.95
C GLY A 66 8.86 -17.93 -10.70
N GLU A 67 8.79 -16.74 -10.14
CA GLU A 67 9.49 -16.35 -8.92
C GLU A 67 8.49 -16.17 -7.78
N SER A 68 8.69 -16.89 -6.68
CA SER A 68 7.95 -16.63 -5.44
C SER A 68 8.40 -15.30 -4.86
N ILE A 69 7.45 -14.40 -4.68
CA ILE A 69 7.72 -13.11 -4.01
C ILE A 69 7.82 -13.37 -2.52
N VAL A 70 9.01 -13.72 -2.07
CA VAL A 70 9.27 -13.85 -0.63
C VAL A 70 9.22 -12.46 -0.01
N ASN A 71 8.30 -12.27 0.94
CA ASN A 71 8.28 -11.06 1.74
C ASN A 71 9.57 -10.94 2.55
N LYS A 72 10.53 -10.18 2.05
CA LYS A 72 11.80 -9.91 2.72
C LYS A 72 11.65 -8.93 3.88
N ASN A 73 10.55 -8.20 3.93
CA ASN A 73 10.27 -7.25 5.01
C ASN A 73 9.38 -7.92 6.08
N ARG A 74 9.96 -8.81 6.87
CA ARG A 74 9.26 -9.53 7.95
C ARG A 74 8.76 -8.63 9.07
N ALA A 75 9.31 -7.44 9.19
CA ALA A 75 8.90 -6.43 10.14
C ALA A 75 8.74 -5.10 9.39
N GLY A 76 7.54 -4.81 8.93
CA GLY A 76 7.21 -3.51 8.37
C GLY A 76 7.56 -2.41 9.39
N ASN A 77 8.31 -1.41 8.97
CA ASN A 77 8.66 -0.29 9.83
C ASN A 77 7.69 0.86 9.57
N ILE A 78 6.83 1.14 10.53
CA ILE A 78 5.82 2.19 10.43
C ILE A 78 6.43 3.57 10.13
N LYS A 79 7.67 3.82 10.55
CA LYS A 79 8.40 5.06 10.22
C LYS A 79 8.73 5.21 8.74
N LYS A 80 8.62 4.12 7.95
CA LYS A 80 8.79 4.10 6.49
C LYS A 80 7.46 4.25 5.74
N THR A 81 6.39 4.61 6.44
CA THR A 81 5.08 4.84 5.82
C THR A 81 5.20 5.77 4.61
N LYS A 82 4.57 5.36 3.53
CA LYS A 82 4.40 6.14 2.31
C LYS A 82 2.95 6.57 2.18
N PHE A 83 2.75 7.76 1.68
CA PHE A 83 1.43 8.32 1.39
C PHE A 83 1.24 8.45 -0.11
N TYR A 84 0.02 8.20 -0.56
CA TYR A 84 -0.40 8.32 -1.95
C TYR A 84 -1.73 9.06 -1.96
N VAL A 85 -1.84 10.12 -2.73
CA VAL A 85 -3.05 10.94 -2.82
C VAL A 85 -3.55 10.97 -4.25
N CYS A 86 -4.83 10.71 -4.44
CA CYS A 86 -5.44 10.80 -5.76
C CYS A 86 -5.70 12.28 -6.12
N PRO A 87 -5.15 12.78 -7.22
CA PRO A 87 -5.33 14.18 -7.61
C PRO A 87 -6.76 14.50 -8.07
N VAL A 88 -7.57 13.47 -8.37
CA VAL A 88 -8.95 13.64 -8.86
C VAL A 88 -9.94 13.71 -7.70
N CYS A 89 -9.89 12.76 -6.77
CA CYS A 89 -10.89 12.64 -5.70
C CYS A 89 -10.34 12.90 -4.28
N GLY A 90 -9.03 13.18 -4.14
CA GLY A 90 -8.40 13.41 -2.85
C GLY A 90 -8.34 12.17 -1.95
N ASN A 91 -8.57 10.96 -2.49
CA ASN A 91 -8.44 9.72 -1.74
C ASN A 91 -7.01 9.55 -1.24
N LEU A 92 -6.86 9.21 0.04
CA LEU A 92 -5.57 8.99 0.70
C LEU A 92 -5.35 7.50 0.92
N VAL A 93 -4.22 7.00 0.44
CA VAL A 93 -3.72 5.66 0.77
C VAL A 93 -2.42 5.80 1.57
N SER A 94 -2.33 5.09 2.69
CA SER A 94 -1.09 4.98 3.46
C SER A 94 -0.60 3.53 3.45
N ALA A 95 0.68 3.32 3.23
CA ALA A 95 1.28 1.98 3.19
C ALA A 95 2.58 1.96 3.98
N LEU A 96 2.88 0.85 4.67
CA LEU A 96 4.11 0.68 5.45
C LEU A 96 5.37 0.46 4.58
N GLY A 97 5.21 0.50 3.27
CA GLY A 97 6.27 0.34 2.29
C GLY A 97 5.81 0.78 0.91
N GLU A 98 6.63 0.53 -0.09
CA GLU A 98 6.29 0.83 -1.48
C GLU A 98 5.25 -0.14 -2.01
N GLY A 99 4.28 0.37 -2.74
CA GLY A 99 3.23 -0.39 -3.39
C GLY A 99 2.76 0.26 -4.68
N SER A 100 2.03 -0.49 -5.49
CA SER A 100 1.38 0.04 -6.69
C SER A 100 -0.11 0.24 -6.41
N PHE A 101 -0.53 1.48 -6.34
CA PHE A 101 -1.92 1.86 -6.06
C PHE A 101 -2.49 2.64 -7.24
N SER A 102 -3.77 2.43 -7.49
CA SER A 102 -4.51 3.16 -8.53
C SER A 102 -5.82 3.68 -7.97
N CYS A 103 -6.19 4.90 -8.34
CA CYS A 103 -7.47 5.50 -7.99
C CYS A 103 -7.94 6.38 -9.16
N CYS A 104 -9.25 6.39 -9.45
CA CYS A 104 -9.84 7.15 -10.56
C CYS A 104 -9.13 6.90 -11.91
N GLY A 105 -8.67 5.66 -12.16
CA GLY A 105 -7.96 5.29 -13.40
C GLY A 105 -6.50 5.77 -13.48
N ILE A 106 -5.96 6.39 -12.42
CA ILE A 106 -4.60 6.93 -12.38
C ILE A 106 -3.77 6.10 -11.41
N LYS A 107 -2.55 5.72 -11.84
CA LYS A 107 -1.55 5.13 -10.96
C LYS A 107 -0.99 6.22 -10.04
N LEU A 108 -1.08 6.01 -8.73
CA LEU A 108 -0.66 6.98 -7.74
C LEU A 108 0.84 6.84 -7.47
N PRO A 109 1.65 7.90 -7.61
CA PRO A 109 3.03 7.90 -7.14
C PRO A 109 3.06 8.01 -5.61
N ALA A 110 4.10 7.41 -5.00
CA ALA A 110 4.41 7.69 -3.61
C ALA A 110 4.81 9.15 -3.45
N LEU A 111 4.23 9.83 -2.48
CA LEU A 111 4.59 11.20 -2.16
C LEU A 111 5.98 11.25 -1.48
N SER A 112 6.79 12.22 -1.88
CA SER A 112 8.05 12.57 -1.19
C SER A 112 7.77 13.69 -0.22
N ALA A 113 8.15 13.50 1.05
CA ALA A 113 7.99 14.55 2.06
C ALA A 113 9.17 15.52 2.04
N GLU A 114 8.88 16.79 2.11
CA GLU A 114 9.86 17.86 2.33
C GLU A 114 9.84 18.28 3.79
N LYS A 115 10.97 18.80 4.29
CA LYS A 115 10.98 19.34 5.66
C LYS A 115 10.19 20.62 5.74
N ALA A 116 9.28 20.69 6.70
CA ALA A 116 8.51 21.90 6.95
C ALA A 116 9.44 23.04 7.39
N GLU A 117 9.24 24.22 6.83
CA GLU A 117 10.02 25.42 7.16
C GLU A 117 9.69 25.91 8.56
N LYS A 118 10.70 26.46 9.24
CA LYS A 118 10.50 27.09 10.55
C LYS A 118 9.58 28.32 10.40
N GLY A 119 8.51 28.36 11.21
CA GLY A 119 7.52 29.44 11.14
C GLY A 119 6.30 29.11 10.28
N SER A 120 6.29 28.01 9.53
CA SER A 120 5.09 27.52 8.85
C SER A 120 4.12 26.79 9.79
N PHE A 121 4.51 26.53 11.01
CA PHE A 121 3.70 25.87 12.03
C PHE A 121 4.08 26.29 13.44
N GLU A 122 3.14 26.14 14.36
CA GLU A 122 3.32 26.28 15.80
C GLU A 122 2.92 24.97 16.48
N ILE A 123 3.67 24.55 17.53
CA ILE A 123 3.39 23.33 18.26
C ILE A 123 3.22 23.69 19.74
N GLU A 124 2.08 23.31 20.29
CA GLU A 124 1.78 23.36 21.72
C GLU A 124 1.61 21.94 22.27
N ARG A 125 1.97 21.72 23.52
CA ARG A 125 1.83 20.43 24.21
C ARG A 125 0.96 20.57 25.45
N PRO A 126 -0.35 20.70 25.28
CA PRO A 126 -1.26 20.74 26.42
C PRO A 126 -1.42 19.32 27.00
N GLU A 127 -1.00 19.14 28.27
CA GLU A 127 -1.12 17.89 29.03
C GLU A 127 -0.60 16.65 28.26
N ASN A 128 -1.51 15.80 27.77
CA ASN A 128 -1.20 14.55 27.07
C ASN A 128 -1.41 14.63 25.55
N ASP A 129 -1.50 15.84 25.00
CA ASP A 129 -1.78 16.06 23.59
C ASP A 129 -0.68 16.85 22.89
N VAL A 130 -0.64 16.77 21.60
CA VAL A 130 0.08 17.67 20.70
C VAL A 130 -0.93 18.45 19.89
N PHE A 131 -0.89 19.76 20.01
CA PHE A 131 -1.68 20.68 19.23
C PHE A 131 -0.75 21.36 18.22
N ILE A 132 -1.14 21.35 16.96
CA ILE A 132 -0.35 21.92 15.87
C ILE A 132 -1.24 22.87 15.09
N ARG A 133 -0.81 24.10 14.98
CA ARG A 133 -1.40 25.11 14.11
C ARG A 133 -0.48 25.36 12.94
N PHE A 134 -1.00 25.27 11.73
CA PHE A 134 -0.27 25.55 10.50
C PHE A 134 -0.56 26.97 10.03
N ASN A 135 0.48 27.70 9.64
CA ASN A 135 0.32 28.98 8.99
C ASN A 135 -0.02 28.76 7.52
N HIS A 136 -1.30 28.49 7.22
CA HIS A 136 -1.78 28.09 5.91
C HIS A 136 -3.12 28.73 5.57
N PRO A 137 -3.38 29.19 4.32
CA PRO A 137 -4.57 29.95 3.95
C PRO A 137 -5.89 29.17 4.04
N MET A 138 -5.86 27.84 3.91
CA MET A 138 -7.05 26.97 3.98
C MET A 138 -8.23 27.40 3.11
N SER A 139 -7.94 27.96 1.92
CA SER A 139 -8.96 28.32 0.95
C SER A 139 -9.56 27.09 0.26
N LYS A 140 -10.66 27.26 -0.50
CA LYS A 140 -11.29 26.16 -1.27
C LYS A 140 -10.31 25.46 -2.23
N GLU A 141 -9.40 26.23 -2.80
CA GLU A 141 -8.48 25.74 -3.82
C GLU A 141 -7.08 25.44 -3.28
N HIS A 142 -6.75 25.91 -2.06
CA HIS A 142 -5.44 25.76 -1.46
C HIS A 142 -5.59 25.46 0.03
N TYR A 143 -5.44 24.19 0.43
CA TYR A 143 -5.67 23.76 1.81
C TYR A 143 -4.86 22.50 2.18
N ILE A 144 -4.57 22.36 3.44
CA ILE A 144 -4.05 21.10 3.99
C ILE A 144 -5.18 20.10 4.06
N SER A 145 -5.06 18.97 3.38
CA SER A 145 -6.11 17.98 3.28
C SER A 145 -6.05 16.91 4.38
N PHE A 146 -4.87 16.65 4.92
CA PHE A 146 -4.70 15.78 6.09
C PHE A 146 -3.42 16.10 6.85
N ALA A 147 -3.40 15.69 8.11
CA ALA A 147 -2.20 15.56 8.91
C ALA A 147 -2.12 14.16 9.50
N ALA A 148 -0.91 13.61 9.61
CA ALA A 148 -0.65 12.28 10.16
C ALA A 148 0.45 12.34 11.21
N TYR A 149 0.21 11.76 12.38
CA TYR A 149 1.20 11.58 13.44
C TYR A 149 1.65 10.14 13.47
N ILE A 150 2.94 9.91 13.24
CA ILE A 150 3.56 8.59 13.19
C ILE A 150 4.55 8.44 14.33
N THR A 151 4.34 7.44 15.16
CA THR A 151 5.24 7.03 16.25
C THR A 151 5.90 5.68 15.91
N TYR A 152 6.58 5.09 16.88
CA TYR A 152 7.22 3.77 16.69
C TYR A 152 6.21 2.62 16.56
N ASN A 153 5.01 2.77 17.09
CA ASN A 153 4.01 1.71 17.18
C ASN A 153 2.62 2.07 16.63
N GLY A 154 2.43 3.31 16.16
CA GLY A 154 1.12 3.73 15.71
C GLY A 154 1.15 4.90 14.74
N MET A 155 0.07 5.05 14.01
CA MET A 155 -0.21 6.16 13.12
C MET A 155 -1.62 6.67 13.38
N GLN A 156 -1.76 7.98 13.50
CA GLN A 156 -3.03 8.66 13.58
C GLN A 156 -3.15 9.61 12.39
N ILE A 157 -4.29 9.63 11.73
CA ILE A 157 -4.55 10.52 10.60
C ILE A 157 -5.77 11.36 10.93
N LYS A 158 -5.65 12.66 10.70
CA LYS A 158 -6.77 13.61 10.77
C LYS A 158 -6.97 14.25 9.41
N LYS A 159 -8.18 14.20 8.92
CA LYS A 159 -8.62 14.86 7.71
C LYS A 159 -8.92 16.32 8.04
N LEU A 160 -8.44 17.25 7.18
CA LEU A 160 -8.80 18.66 7.21
C LEU A 160 -9.59 18.99 5.94
N TYR A 161 -10.36 20.06 6.03
CA TYR A 161 -11.20 20.53 4.94
C TYR A 161 -10.93 22.01 4.66
N PRO A 162 -11.19 22.49 3.44
CA PRO A 162 -11.10 23.89 3.14
C PRO A 162 -12.03 24.73 4.03
N GLU A 163 -11.69 25.99 4.21
CA GLU A 163 -12.43 26.97 5.01
C GLU A 163 -12.56 26.63 6.52
N GLN A 164 -11.74 25.66 7.01
CA GLN A 164 -11.56 25.39 8.42
C GLN A 164 -10.24 25.95 8.92
N GLU A 165 -10.08 26.04 10.24
CA GLU A 165 -8.80 26.40 10.83
C GLU A 165 -7.74 25.32 10.49
N ALA A 166 -6.53 25.79 10.17
CA ALA A 166 -5.41 24.91 9.83
C ALA A 166 -4.77 24.35 11.09
N GLU A 167 -5.52 23.55 11.85
CA GLU A 167 -5.04 23.02 13.12
C GLU A 167 -5.44 21.57 13.34
N VAL A 168 -4.60 20.85 14.08
CA VAL A 168 -4.84 19.46 14.45
C VAL A 168 -4.40 19.21 15.88
N ARG A 169 -5.12 18.32 16.55
CA ARG A 169 -4.79 17.85 17.89
C ARG A 169 -4.67 16.34 17.90
N PHE A 170 -3.53 15.82 18.37
CA PHE A 170 -3.29 14.40 18.52
C PHE A 170 -3.01 14.05 19.98
N PRO A 171 -3.54 12.93 20.49
CA PRO A 171 -3.02 12.35 21.73
C PRO A 171 -1.52 12.06 21.57
N PHE A 172 -0.73 12.49 22.55
CA PHE A 172 0.73 12.34 22.49
C PHE A 172 1.18 10.96 22.96
N TYR A 173 1.78 10.19 22.06
CA TYR A 173 2.31 8.86 22.34
C TYR A 173 3.85 8.79 22.27
N GLY A 174 4.53 9.91 22.44
CA GLY A 174 5.99 9.99 22.45
C GLY A 174 6.59 10.60 21.18
N LYS A 175 7.89 10.45 21.04
CA LYS A 175 8.61 10.99 19.87
C LYS A 175 8.14 10.35 18.58
N GLY A 176 7.94 11.17 17.55
CA GLY A 176 7.48 10.74 16.25
C GLY A 176 7.67 11.80 15.18
N LYS A 177 6.99 11.61 14.06
CA LYS A 177 6.94 12.57 12.96
C LYS A 177 5.50 12.97 12.70
N ILE A 178 5.30 14.22 12.39
CA ILE A 178 4.08 14.73 11.79
C ILE A 178 4.31 14.87 10.29
N PHE A 179 3.36 14.37 9.52
CA PHE A 179 3.24 14.63 8.10
C PHE A 179 1.98 15.44 7.86
N PHE A 180 2.02 16.39 6.95
CA PHE A 180 0.83 17.10 6.50
C PHE A 180 0.90 17.35 5.00
N PHE A 181 -0.22 17.22 4.34
CA PHE A 181 -0.31 17.32 2.89
C PHE A 181 -1.19 18.47 2.46
N CYS A 182 -0.58 19.39 1.73
CA CYS A 182 -1.25 20.47 1.01
C CYS A 182 -1.56 20.02 -0.42
N ASN A 183 -2.76 20.29 -0.91
CA ASN A 183 -3.18 19.92 -2.25
C ASN A 183 -2.41 20.63 -3.38
N ARG A 184 -1.70 21.73 -3.09
CA ARG A 184 -0.85 22.46 -4.04
C ARG A 184 0.64 22.27 -3.78
N ASP A 185 1.06 22.35 -2.52
CA ASP A 185 2.48 22.42 -2.15
C ASP A 185 3.09 21.05 -1.87
N GLY A 186 2.26 19.99 -1.73
CA GLY A 186 2.72 18.63 -1.54
C GLY A 186 2.76 18.18 -0.09
N LEU A 187 3.61 17.17 0.19
CA LEU A 187 3.73 16.54 1.50
C LEU A 187 4.91 17.12 2.27
N PHE A 188 4.67 17.49 3.52
CA PHE A 188 5.69 18.00 4.43
C PHE A 188 5.83 17.10 5.64
N GLU A 189 7.03 17.11 6.25
CA GLU A 189 7.32 16.42 7.51
C GLU A 189 7.97 17.36 8.52
N LEU A 190 7.68 17.10 9.81
CA LEU A 190 8.37 17.70 10.94
C LEU A 190 8.57 16.66 12.04
N ASP A 191 9.62 16.81 12.82
CA ASP A 191 9.94 15.95 13.95
C ASP A 191 9.33 16.50 15.25
N LEU A 192 8.77 15.60 16.10
CA LEU A 192 8.22 15.89 17.43
C LEU A 192 9.14 15.45 18.55
#